data_d0df22514d3aa7aa69e0fa799f997b44
#
_entry.id   d0df22514d3aa7aa69e0fa799f997b44
#
_cell.length_a   1.000
_cell.length_b   1.000
_cell.length_c   1.000
_cell.angle_alpha   90.00
_cell.angle_beta   90.00
_cell.angle_gamma   90.00
#
_symmetry.space_group_name_H-M   'P 1'
#
loop_
_entity.id
_entity.type
_entity.pdbx_description
1 polymer ?
#
loop_
_entity_poly.entity_id
_entity_poly.type
_entity_poly.pdbx_seq_one_letter_code
_entity_poly.pdbx_strand_id
1 'polypeptide(L)'
;MKAKIIHVLCEGQTEQGFVEEVLRPYLQAQGVAGVKSILITTNKKKNARGGMLSYAQAVTDLELLRKMKMDGEYERHVFTTMFDLYALPDDFPGYEAAKAIGEPYARVAALETAFAEAINDSRFIPYIQLHEFEALLFCGIDYLAKRYPCLLYTSPSP
;
A
#
# COMPACT_ATOMS: atom_id res chain seq x y z
N MET A 1 20.60 -17.36 -7.84
CA MET A 1 19.88 -16.18 -7.31
C MET A 1 18.54 -16.67 -6.77
N LYS A 2 18.13 -16.29 -5.55
CA LYS A 2 16.84 -16.72 -5.01
C LYS A 2 15.68 -16.05 -5.74
N ALA A 3 14.62 -16.78 -6.02
CA ALA A 3 13.37 -16.26 -6.57
C ALA A 3 12.71 -15.30 -5.55
N LYS A 4 12.46 -14.04 -5.93
CA LYS A 4 11.82 -13.05 -5.04
C LYS A 4 10.30 -13.15 -5.16
N ILE A 5 9.64 -13.31 -4.01
CA ILE A 5 8.17 -13.27 -3.90
C ILE A 5 7.79 -12.09 -3.02
N ILE A 6 6.98 -11.19 -3.55
CA ILE A 6 6.52 -10.00 -2.85
C ILE A 6 5.09 -10.22 -2.37
N HIS A 7 4.85 -9.95 -1.09
CA HIS A 7 3.53 -9.96 -0.46
C HIS A 7 3.12 -8.53 -0.18
N VAL A 8 2.01 -8.08 -0.75
CA VAL A 8 1.47 -6.73 -0.60
C VAL A 8 0.24 -6.80 0.28
N LEU A 9 0.31 -6.22 1.46
CA LEU A 9 -0.84 -6.07 2.35
C LEU A 9 -1.63 -4.83 1.91
N CYS A 10 -2.86 -5.03 1.44
CA CYS A 10 -3.73 -4.02 0.88
C CYS A 10 -4.84 -3.64 1.87
N GLU A 11 -5.20 -2.38 1.92
CA GLU A 11 -6.27 -1.88 2.76
C GLU A 11 -7.65 -2.30 2.24
N GLY A 12 -7.86 -2.21 0.93
CA GLY A 12 -9.13 -2.49 0.27
C GLY A 12 -9.02 -3.30 -1.02
N GLN A 13 -10.18 -3.56 -1.61
CA GLN A 13 -10.27 -4.32 -2.86
C GLN A 13 -9.72 -3.55 -4.08
N THR A 14 -9.74 -2.23 -4.03
CA THR A 14 -9.23 -1.37 -5.10
C THR A 14 -7.71 -1.51 -5.22
N GLU A 15 -6.99 -1.39 -4.11
CA GLU A 15 -5.54 -1.60 -4.04
C GLU A 15 -5.17 -3.04 -4.41
N GLN A 16 -5.97 -4.01 -3.95
CA GLN A 16 -5.78 -5.41 -4.32
C GLN A 16 -5.87 -5.61 -5.83
N GLY A 17 -6.89 -5.05 -6.48
CA GLY A 17 -7.07 -5.11 -7.93
C GLY A 17 -5.88 -4.49 -8.66
N PHE A 18 -5.40 -3.33 -8.22
CA PHE A 18 -4.22 -2.69 -8.79
C PHE A 18 -2.96 -3.55 -8.66
N VAL A 19 -2.75 -4.15 -7.49
CA VAL A 19 -1.60 -5.04 -7.28
C VAL A 19 -1.66 -6.23 -8.23
N GLU A 20 -2.83 -6.78 -8.47
CA GLU A 20 -2.99 -7.98 -9.31
C GLU A 20 -2.93 -7.68 -10.80
N GLU A 21 -3.55 -6.60 -11.24
CA GLU A 21 -3.71 -6.28 -12.66
C GLU A 21 -2.60 -5.41 -13.22
N VAL A 22 -1.97 -4.58 -12.38
CA VAL A 22 -0.95 -3.62 -12.82
C VAL A 22 0.42 -3.93 -12.23
N LEU A 23 0.52 -3.99 -10.89
CA LEU A 23 1.81 -4.10 -10.22
C LEU A 23 2.46 -5.48 -10.43
N ARG A 24 1.68 -6.55 -10.35
CA ARG A 24 2.16 -7.93 -10.57
C ARG A 24 2.81 -8.11 -11.94
N PRO A 25 2.14 -7.85 -13.08
CA PRO A 25 2.75 -8.04 -14.38
C PRO A 25 3.96 -7.14 -14.60
N TYR A 26 3.92 -5.90 -14.10
CA TYR A 26 5.05 -4.99 -14.17
C TYR A 26 6.29 -5.54 -13.43
N LEU A 27 6.14 -5.93 -12.17
CA LEU A 27 7.26 -6.44 -11.37
C LEU A 27 7.77 -7.79 -11.87
N GLN A 28 6.89 -8.65 -12.39
CA GLN A 28 7.31 -9.90 -13.01
C GLN A 28 8.16 -9.66 -14.27
N ALA A 29 7.82 -8.66 -15.07
CA ALA A 29 8.66 -8.24 -16.20
C ALA A 29 10.05 -7.72 -15.77
N GLN A 30 10.19 -7.24 -14.51
CA GLN A 30 11.45 -6.84 -13.90
C GLN A 30 12.19 -7.99 -13.18
N GLY A 31 11.72 -9.23 -13.33
CA GLY A 31 12.38 -10.42 -12.78
C GLY A 31 11.92 -10.82 -11.37
N VAL A 32 10.82 -10.26 -10.86
CA VAL A 32 10.19 -10.75 -9.63
C VAL A 32 9.42 -12.04 -9.93
N ALA A 33 9.66 -13.10 -9.17
CA ALA A 33 9.08 -14.42 -9.41
C ALA A 33 7.58 -14.47 -9.09
N GLY A 34 7.12 -13.69 -8.11
CA GLY A 34 5.70 -13.63 -7.77
C GLY A 34 5.34 -12.40 -6.96
N VAL A 35 4.11 -11.92 -7.17
CA VAL A 35 3.50 -10.86 -6.36
C VAL A 35 2.14 -11.35 -5.88
N LYS A 36 1.87 -11.24 -4.59
CA LYS A 36 0.64 -11.70 -3.93
C LYS A 36 0.03 -10.55 -3.15
N SER A 37 -1.21 -10.23 -3.47
CA SER A 37 -2.03 -9.27 -2.72
C SER A 37 -2.75 -9.96 -1.57
N ILE A 38 -2.84 -9.31 -0.43
CA ILE A 38 -3.51 -9.81 0.76
C ILE A 38 -4.30 -8.66 1.37
N LEU A 39 -5.59 -8.86 1.58
CA LEU A 39 -6.43 -7.87 2.24
C LEU A 39 -6.24 -7.92 3.75
N ILE A 40 -6.21 -6.76 4.38
CA ILE A 40 -6.30 -6.65 5.84
C ILE A 40 -7.60 -7.29 6.32
N THR A 41 -7.51 -8.10 7.38
CA THR A 41 -8.68 -8.68 8.01
C THR A 41 -9.50 -7.59 8.70
N THR A 42 -10.63 -7.20 8.14
CA THR A 42 -11.55 -6.27 8.78
C THR A 42 -12.54 -7.02 9.64
N ASN A 43 -12.65 -6.65 10.93
CA ASN A 43 -13.70 -7.15 11.78
C ASN A 43 -15.06 -6.63 11.32
N LYS A 44 -15.84 -7.47 10.61
CA LYS A 44 -17.17 -7.14 10.06
C LYS A 44 -18.23 -6.70 11.11
N LYS A 45 -17.91 -6.72 12.41
CA LYS A 45 -18.84 -6.35 13.48
C LYS A 45 -18.96 -4.86 13.81
N LYS A 46 -18.08 -4.02 13.27
CA LYS A 46 -18.24 -2.56 13.39
C LYS A 46 -18.50 -2.02 11.99
N ASN A 47 -19.69 -1.45 11.79
CA ASN A 47 -20.13 -0.74 10.56
C ASN A 47 -19.25 0.49 10.26
N ALA A 48 -17.95 0.33 10.12
CA ALA A 48 -17.02 1.37 9.70
C ALA A 48 -16.86 1.28 8.18
N ARG A 49 -17.20 2.35 7.50
CA ARG A 49 -16.98 2.54 6.08
C ARG A 49 -15.49 2.71 5.86
N GLY A 50 -14.84 1.76 5.18
CA GLY A 50 -13.52 1.86 4.56
C GLY A 50 -12.38 2.37 5.46
N GLY A 51 -11.21 1.76 5.34
CA GLY A 51 -10.01 2.19 6.03
C GLY A 51 -9.53 1.20 7.11
N MET A 52 -8.25 1.29 7.41
CA MET A 52 -7.61 0.51 8.48
C MET A 52 -8.19 0.93 9.83
N LEU A 53 -8.89 0.01 10.51
CA LEU A 53 -9.55 0.30 11.79
C LEU A 53 -8.58 0.47 12.96
N SER A 54 -7.40 -0.15 12.91
CA SER A 54 -6.34 -0.01 13.91
C SER A 54 -5.01 -0.55 13.39
N TYR A 55 -3.92 0.02 13.86
CA TYR A 55 -2.57 -0.47 13.61
C TYR A 55 -2.39 -1.92 14.08
N ALA A 56 -2.93 -2.27 15.24
CA ALA A 56 -2.83 -3.62 15.80
C ALA A 56 -3.36 -4.70 14.86
N GLN A 57 -4.40 -4.41 14.07
CA GLN A 57 -4.93 -5.35 13.09
C GLN A 57 -3.93 -5.60 11.95
N ALA A 58 -3.37 -4.53 11.38
CA ALA A 58 -2.37 -4.64 10.32
C ALA A 58 -1.13 -5.40 10.78
N VAL A 59 -0.66 -5.16 12.01
CA VAL A 59 0.46 -5.89 12.62
C VAL A 59 0.15 -7.37 12.75
N THR A 60 -1.04 -7.71 13.23
CA THR A 60 -1.45 -9.11 13.40
C THR A 60 -1.41 -9.87 12.08
N ASP A 61 -1.97 -9.29 11.01
CA ASP A 61 -1.98 -9.90 9.68
C ASP A 61 -0.57 -10.02 9.10
N LEU A 62 0.25 -8.97 9.27
CA LEU A 62 1.64 -8.95 8.81
C LEU A 62 2.50 -9.98 9.55
N GLU A 63 2.36 -10.11 10.88
CA GLU A 63 3.07 -11.11 11.68
C GLU A 63 2.69 -12.53 11.29
N LEU A 64 1.40 -12.78 11.06
CA LEU A 64 0.93 -14.08 10.59
C LEU A 64 1.57 -14.45 9.26
N LEU A 65 1.58 -13.51 8.31
CA LEU A 65 2.24 -13.69 7.01
C LEU A 65 3.72 -13.99 7.13
N ARG A 66 4.43 -13.23 7.96
CA ARG A 66 5.87 -13.40 8.18
C ARG A 66 6.21 -14.76 8.78
N LYS A 67 5.38 -15.25 9.70
CA LYS A 67 5.53 -16.60 10.30
C LYS A 67 5.25 -17.71 9.29
N MET A 68 4.26 -17.52 8.42
CA MET A 68 3.88 -18.51 7.39
C MET A 68 4.82 -18.55 6.19
N LYS A 69 5.50 -17.45 5.90
CA LYS A 69 6.36 -17.25 4.72
C LYS A 69 7.79 -17.00 5.14
N MET A 70 8.50 -18.08 5.42
CA MET A 70 9.92 -18.04 5.72
C MET A 70 10.75 -18.23 4.44
N ASP A 71 11.89 -17.53 4.40
CA ASP A 71 12.83 -17.70 3.29
C ASP A 71 13.33 -19.15 3.23
N GLY A 72 13.27 -19.71 2.04
CA GLY A 72 13.79 -21.03 1.74
C GLY A 72 15.16 -20.99 1.06
N GLU A 73 15.61 -22.16 0.63
CA GLU A 73 16.86 -22.28 -0.13
C GLU A 73 16.76 -21.54 -1.49
N TYR A 74 15.61 -21.61 -2.15
CA TYR A 74 15.37 -21.11 -3.51
C TYR A 74 14.49 -19.86 -3.55
N GLU A 75 13.81 -19.51 -2.48
CA GLU A 75 12.87 -18.40 -2.41
C GLU A 75 13.25 -17.39 -1.33
N ARG A 76 13.02 -16.12 -1.62
CA ARG A 76 13.08 -15.01 -0.67
C ARG A 76 11.75 -14.28 -0.66
N HIS A 77 11.18 -14.12 0.52
CA HIS A 77 9.93 -13.41 0.73
C HIS A 77 10.20 -11.96 1.16
N VAL A 78 9.51 -11.02 0.53
CA VAL A 78 9.52 -9.59 0.87
C VAL A 78 8.08 -9.19 1.17
N PHE A 79 7.88 -8.35 2.17
CA PHE A 79 6.58 -7.86 2.61
C PHE A 79 6.53 -6.35 2.42
N THR A 80 5.41 -5.87 1.91
CA THR A 80 5.14 -4.44 1.76
C THR A 80 3.66 -4.17 2.04
N THR A 81 3.32 -2.91 2.17
CA THR A 81 1.96 -2.44 2.39
C THR A 81 1.52 -1.56 1.22
N MET A 82 0.23 -1.35 1.07
CA MET A 82 -0.37 -0.33 0.24
C MET A 82 -1.50 0.28 1.06
N PHE A 83 -1.14 1.30 1.85
CA PHE A 83 -2.01 2.02 2.78
C PHE A 83 -2.06 3.48 2.40
N ASP A 84 -3.22 4.11 2.52
CA ASP A 84 -3.36 5.52 2.28
C ASP A 84 -3.00 6.35 3.51
N LEU A 85 -2.22 7.42 3.33
CA LEU A 85 -1.83 8.32 4.43
C LEU A 85 -3.03 8.83 5.22
N TYR A 86 -4.12 9.16 4.52
CA TYR A 86 -5.32 9.72 5.14
C TYR A 86 -6.17 8.71 5.91
N ALA A 87 -5.96 7.41 5.65
CA ALA A 87 -6.66 6.33 6.31
C ALA A 87 -5.90 5.74 7.51
N LEU A 88 -4.69 6.24 7.78
CA LEU A 88 -3.90 5.74 8.91
C LEU A 88 -4.56 6.07 10.24
N PRO A 89 -4.67 5.11 11.16
CA PRO A 89 -5.23 5.33 12.48
C PRO A 89 -4.27 6.10 13.39
N ASP A 90 -4.81 6.75 14.42
CA ASP A 90 -4.02 7.58 15.36
C ASP A 90 -2.98 6.77 16.16
N ASP A 91 -3.17 5.46 16.30
CA ASP A 91 -2.24 4.53 16.96
C ASP A 91 -1.10 4.04 16.05
N PHE A 92 -1.01 4.57 14.82
CA PHE A 92 0.04 4.20 13.89
C PHE A 92 1.43 4.67 14.37
N PRO A 93 2.51 3.88 14.20
CA PRO A 93 3.85 4.26 14.63
C PRO A 93 4.30 5.60 14.07
N GLY A 94 4.74 6.49 14.95
CA GLY A 94 5.22 7.82 14.56
C GLY A 94 4.14 8.82 14.15
N TYR A 95 2.85 8.47 14.23
CA TYR A 95 1.74 9.31 13.73
C TYR A 95 1.72 10.70 14.36
N GLU A 96 1.83 10.80 15.69
CA GLU A 96 1.81 12.08 16.38
C GLU A 96 3.02 12.97 16.02
N ALA A 97 4.21 12.38 15.90
CA ALA A 97 5.40 13.11 15.48
C ALA A 97 5.30 13.57 14.02
N ALA A 98 4.74 12.74 13.17
CA ALA A 98 4.57 13.05 11.75
C ALA A 98 3.57 14.17 11.48
N LYS A 99 2.58 14.42 12.37
CA LYS A 99 1.64 15.55 12.26
C LYS A 99 2.36 16.91 12.24
N ALA A 100 3.48 17.01 12.92
CA ALA A 100 4.27 18.25 12.97
C ALA A 100 5.09 18.51 11.69
N ILE A 101 5.21 17.52 10.80
CA ILE A 101 5.97 17.63 9.57
C ILE A 101 5.08 18.24 8.49
N GLY A 102 5.42 19.47 8.07
CA GLY A 102 4.62 20.21 7.08
C GLY A 102 4.82 19.71 5.63
N GLU A 103 5.99 19.16 5.31
CA GLU A 103 6.29 18.65 3.96
C GLU A 103 5.72 17.23 3.79
N PRO A 104 4.82 17.00 2.79
CA PRO A 104 4.09 15.74 2.69
C PRO A 104 4.96 14.50 2.47
N TYR A 105 5.98 14.58 1.62
CA TYR A 105 6.87 13.44 1.36
C TYR A 105 7.73 13.10 2.58
N ALA A 106 8.22 14.12 3.31
CA ALA A 106 8.97 13.91 4.54
C ALA A 106 8.08 13.28 5.63
N ARG A 107 6.79 13.65 5.67
CA ARG A 107 5.81 13.04 6.57
C ARG A 107 5.65 11.55 6.29
N VAL A 108 5.44 11.16 5.03
CA VAL A 108 5.31 9.76 4.61
C VAL A 108 6.59 9.00 4.94
N ALA A 109 7.76 9.54 4.58
CA ALA A 109 9.04 8.89 4.86
C ALA A 109 9.28 8.66 6.36
N ALA A 110 8.86 9.61 7.22
CA ALA A 110 8.95 9.45 8.67
C ALA A 110 8.04 8.33 9.19
N LEU A 111 6.81 8.24 8.68
CA LEU A 111 5.86 7.17 9.02
C LEU A 111 6.33 5.80 8.55
N GLU A 112 6.83 5.70 7.32
CA GLU A 112 7.41 4.46 6.79
C GLU A 112 8.62 4.01 7.61
N THR A 113 9.48 4.94 8.01
CA THR A 113 10.63 4.64 8.88
C THR A 113 10.17 4.11 10.23
N ALA A 114 9.26 4.80 10.90
CA ALA A 114 8.72 4.38 12.19
C ALA A 114 8.01 3.01 12.10
N PHE A 115 7.31 2.76 11.00
CA PHE A 115 6.65 1.48 10.76
C PHE A 115 7.67 0.36 10.52
N ALA A 116 8.71 0.60 9.73
CA ALA A 116 9.79 -0.37 9.52
C ALA A 116 10.49 -0.74 10.84
N GLU A 117 10.79 0.26 11.68
CA GLU A 117 11.40 0.06 12.99
C GLU A 117 10.49 -0.74 13.94
N ALA A 118 9.20 -0.43 13.96
CA ALA A 118 8.22 -1.14 14.80
C ALA A 118 8.08 -2.63 14.41
N ILE A 119 8.14 -2.95 13.12
CA ILE A 119 8.08 -4.33 12.62
C ILE A 119 9.42 -5.06 12.79
N ASN A 120 10.53 -4.36 12.69
CA ASN A 120 11.89 -4.86 12.87
C ASN A 120 12.18 -6.16 12.10
N ASP A 121 11.90 -6.16 10.80
CA ASP A 121 12.21 -7.27 9.88
C ASP A 121 12.81 -6.72 8.59
N SER A 122 14.03 -7.11 8.25
CA SER A 122 14.74 -6.65 7.04
C SER A 122 14.07 -7.03 5.72
N ARG A 123 13.06 -7.89 5.74
CA ARG A 123 12.24 -8.28 4.59
C ARG A 123 11.03 -7.39 4.42
N PHE A 124 10.75 -6.51 5.39
CA PHE A 124 9.63 -5.60 5.36
C PHE A 124 10.04 -4.24 4.81
N ILE A 125 9.35 -3.78 3.80
CA ILE A 125 9.52 -2.48 3.16
C ILE A 125 8.14 -1.83 3.17
N PRO A 126 7.80 -0.98 4.15
CA PRO A 126 6.51 -0.31 4.19
C PRO A 126 6.34 0.64 3.00
N TYR A 127 5.11 0.75 2.53
CA TYR A 127 4.72 1.75 1.56
C TYR A 127 3.40 2.39 2.00
N ILE A 128 3.42 3.72 2.07
CA ILE A 128 2.26 4.55 2.40
C ILE A 128 2.01 5.50 1.22
N GLN A 129 0.85 5.38 0.60
CA GLN A 129 0.41 6.24 -0.50
C GLN A 129 0.14 7.66 0.04
N LEU A 130 0.85 8.65 -0.51
CA LEU A 130 0.75 10.05 -0.05
C LEU A 130 -0.65 10.65 -0.26
N HIS A 131 -1.25 10.35 -1.41
CA HIS A 131 -2.59 10.79 -1.79
C HIS A 131 -3.54 9.61 -1.77
N GLU A 132 -4.85 9.88 -1.88
CA GLU A 132 -5.84 8.84 -2.12
C GLU A 132 -5.38 7.94 -3.29
N PHE A 133 -5.63 6.65 -3.19
CA PHE A 133 -5.21 5.68 -4.21
C PHE A 133 -5.66 6.08 -5.62
N GLU A 134 -6.85 6.65 -5.74
CA GLU A 134 -7.41 7.14 -7.00
C GLU A 134 -6.55 8.20 -7.69
N ALA A 135 -5.68 8.88 -6.96
CA ALA A 135 -4.75 9.85 -7.55
C ALA A 135 -3.78 9.21 -8.57
N LEU A 136 -3.52 7.89 -8.45
CA LEU A 136 -2.73 7.15 -9.43
C LEU A 136 -3.37 7.15 -10.83
N LEU A 137 -4.70 7.29 -10.93
CA LEU A 137 -5.40 7.41 -12.21
C LEU A 137 -4.97 8.64 -13.00
N PHE A 138 -4.59 9.71 -12.32
CA PHE A 138 -4.13 10.95 -12.96
C PHE A 138 -2.71 10.86 -13.55
N CYS A 139 -1.97 9.82 -13.23
CA CYS A 139 -0.67 9.56 -13.86
C CYS A 139 -0.82 9.21 -15.36
N GLY A 140 -2.02 8.84 -15.81
CA GLY A 140 -2.34 8.50 -17.20
C GLY A 140 -3.43 9.39 -17.79
N ILE A 141 -3.32 10.71 -17.63
CA ILE A 141 -4.33 11.68 -18.11
C ILE A 141 -4.69 11.49 -19.58
N ASP A 142 -3.71 11.21 -20.45
CA ASP A 142 -3.97 10.96 -21.88
C ASP A 142 -4.85 9.73 -22.12
N TYR A 143 -4.73 8.71 -21.29
CA TYR A 143 -5.58 7.53 -21.36
C TYR A 143 -7.01 7.86 -20.91
N LEU A 144 -7.16 8.60 -19.80
CA LEU A 144 -8.46 9.06 -19.32
C LEU A 144 -9.14 9.97 -20.35
N ALA A 145 -8.40 10.90 -20.97
CA ALA A 145 -8.90 11.78 -22.01
C ALA A 145 -9.42 11.02 -23.23
N LYS A 146 -8.72 9.95 -23.64
CA LYS A 146 -9.16 9.09 -24.74
C LYS A 146 -10.44 8.30 -24.39
N ARG A 147 -10.53 7.84 -23.15
CA ARG A 147 -11.67 7.03 -22.69
C ARG A 147 -12.90 7.86 -22.37
N TYR A 148 -12.70 9.08 -21.88
CA TYR A 148 -13.76 10.00 -21.47
C TYR A 148 -13.55 11.40 -22.07
N PRO A 149 -13.78 11.58 -23.38
CA PRO A 149 -13.51 12.85 -24.06
C PRO A 149 -14.30 14.03 -23.45
N CYS A 150 -15.45 13.77 -22.85
CA CYS A 150 -16.30 14.79 -22.23
C CYS A 150 -15.67 15.45 -20.98
N LEU A 151 -14.68 14.80 -20.32
CA LEU A 151 -14.01 15.39 -19.15
C LEU A 151 -13.06 16.54 -19.51
N LEU A 152 -12.66 16.66 -20.79
CA LEU A 152 -11.77 17.73 -21.25
C LEU A 152 -12.53 19.04 -21.55
N TYR A 153 -13.87 19.02 -21.62
CA TYR A 153 -14.68 20.17 -21.99
C TYR A 153 -15.37 20.88 -20.83
N THR A 154 -15.05 20.52 -19.59
CA THR A 154 -15.60 21.17 -18.40
C THR A 154 -14.75 22.31 -17.89
N SER A 155 -14.07 23.05 -18.76
CA SER A 155 -13.58 24.37 -18.39
C SER A 155 -14.76 25.34 -18.43
N PRO A 156 -15.20 25.92 -17.31
CA PRO A 156 -16.13 27.03 -17.38
C PRO A 156 -15.45 28.15 -18.12
N SER A 157 -16.03 28.54 -19.23
CA SER A 157 -15.70 29.79 -19.87
C SER A 157 -15.97 30.94 -18.90
N PRO A 158 -15.11 31.95 -18.83
CA PRO A 158 -15.27 33.10 -17.94
C PRO A 158 -16.56 33.87 -18.22
#